data_125c14c7440e250a49fe62d7ab301ade
#
_entry.id   125c14c7440e250a49fe62d7ab301ade
#
_cell.length_a   1.000
_cell.length_b   1.000
_cell.length_c   1.000
_cell.angle_alpha   90.00
_cell.angle_beta   90.00
_cell.angle_gamma   90.00
#
_symmetry.space_group_name_H-M   'P 1'
#
loop_
_entity.id
_entity.type
_entity.pdbx_description
1 polymer ?
#
loop_
_entity_poly.entity_id
_entity_poly.type
_entity_poly.pdbx_seq_one_letter_code
_entity_poly.pdbx_strand_id
1 'polypeptide(L)'
;MSNRPVRSAGVICLLVLFAIAACGPGLTPDEQKYVRAHDETGAAGFVKKIFSRYFFASSLSSRPDRVFQGHTSIVWTVDFAPDGKTLASGGADKDIIVWNAETGVPVHTLRAHSETVMRVAFSPDGRILASGAQDRLIHLWDTASGTLIGTLAGHDGWIVSLAFSPDGKRLASASNDRRIILWDMAQRRIEKVLEGHGDVVDAVSFSPDGKRLASGGDDNAVIVWDVQKGEPLMTLQGHTSFLKAVSYAPDGRTIASAGLDQKIILWDAATGRRIRTLAGQDSMIFCIGWTRDGSRLASGGNSILIWDVAGGEILRSIRSFYGFVNGVSFSPDGRHLATAQYDKTVLLFDRVP
;
A
#
# COMPACT_ATOMS: atom_id res chain seq x y z
N MET A 1 40.72 11.24 -40.29
CA MET A 1 39.88 10.02 -40.38
C MET A 1 38.81 10.12 -39.29
N SER A 2 37.61 10.31 -39.71
CA SER A 2 36.53 10.94 -39.01
C SER A 2 35.78 9.99 -38.05
N ASN A 3 35.74 10.34 -36.78
CA ASN A 3 34.78 9.82 -35.84
C ASN A 3 33.54 10.71 -35.80
N ARG A 4 32.40 10.19 -36.16
CA ARG A 4 31.10 10.84 -35.93
C ARG A 4 30.47 10.29 -34.65
N PRO A 5 30.12 11.14 -33.70
CA PRO A 5 29.07 10.86 -32.74
C PRO A 5 27.97 11.93 -32.80
N VAL A 6 27.00 11.78 -33.67
CA VAL A 6 25.80 12.65 -33.66
C VAL A 6 24.57 11.78 -33.99
N ARG A 7 24.11 10.98 -33.04
CA ARG A 7 22.79 10.37 -33.12
C ARG A 7 22.05 10.29 -31.79
N SER A 8 22.69 10.57 -30.67
CA SER A 8 22.04 10.46 -29.34
C SER A 8 21.35 11.75 -28.87
N ALA A 9 21.81 12.91 -29.29
CA ALA A 9 21.21 14.18 -28.88
C ALA A 9 19.83 14.45 -29.49
N GLY A 10 19.58 14.00 -30.71
CA GLY A 10 18.28 14.17 -31.37
C GLY A 10 17.16 13.35 -30.76
N VAL A 11 17.44 12.15 -30.28
CA VAL A 11 16.45 11.26 -29.66
C VAL A 11 16.08 11.74 -28.27
N ILE A 12 17.05 12.26 -27.51
CA ILE A 12 16.80 12.81 -26.16
C ILE A 12 16.01 14.12 -26.25
N CYS A 13 16.29 14.98 -27.22
CA CYS A 13 15.53 16.21 -27.42
C CYS A 13 14.08 15.95 -27.87
N LEU A 14 13.85 14.93 -28.69
CA LEU A 14 12.50 14.51 -29.10
C LEU A 14 11.70 13.94 -27.92
N LEU A 15 12.31 13.16 -27.04
CA LEU A 15 11.68 12.61 -25.84
C LEU A 15 11.31 13.71 -24.81
N VAL A 16 12.13 14.74 -24.66
CA VAL A 16 11.86 15.87 -23.77
C VAL A 16 10.75 16.77 -24.32
N LEU A 17 10.71 17.03 -25.62
CA LEU A 17 9.66 17.82 -26.26
C LEU A 17 8.30 17.10 -26.26
N PHE A 18 8.26 15.78 -26.40
CA PHE A 18 7.03 15.00 -26.26
C PHE A 18 6.54 14.95 -24.81
N ALA A 19 7.43 14.91 -23.84
CA ALA A 19 7.06 14.96 -22.42
C ALA A 19 6.42 16.32 -22.02
N ILE A 20 6.87 17.41 -22.62
CA ILE A 20 6.33 18.76 -22.40
C ILE A 20 4.95 18.91 -23.06
N ALA A 21 4.75 18.33 -24.25
CA ALA A 21 3.47 18.36 -24.96
C ALA A 21 2.33 17.56 -24.27
N ALA A 22 2.69 16.59 -23.44
CA ALA A 22 1.72 15.76 -22.72
C ALA A 22 1.24 16.36 -21.38
N CYS A 23 1.89 17.45 -20.89
CA CYS A 23 1.65 17.99 -19.55
C CYS A 23 1.01 19.38 -19.50
N GLY A 24 0.63 20.00 -20.64
CA GLY A 24 0.09 21.38 -20.66
C GLY A 24 -1.07 21.61 -21.62
N PRO A 25 -1.78 22.74 -21.51
CA PRO A 25 -2.87 23.10 -22.41
C PRO A 25 -2.31 23.40 -23.81
N GLY A 26 -2.54 22.50 -24.75
CA GLY A 26 -2.30 22.65 -26.21
C GLY A 26 -0.92 23.16 -26.63
N LEU A 27 -0.32 22.49 -27.60
CA LEU A 27 0.95 22.94 -28.22
C LEU A 27 0.83 24.35 -28.76
N THR A 28 1.85 25.18 -28.52
CA THR A 28 1.96 26.50 -29.16
C THR A 28 2.11 26.36 -30.69
N PRO A 29 1.80 27.42 -31.48
CA PRO A 29 1.92 27.38 -32.94
C PRO A 29 3.31 26.97 -33.44
N ASP A 30 4.39 27.37 -32.75
CA ASP A 30 5.76 27.03 -33.09
C ASP A 30 6.10 25.57 -32.79
N GLU A 31 5.58 25.01 -31.70
CA GLU A 31 5.72 23.58 -31.36
C GLU A 31 4.95 22.69 -32.34
N GLN A 32 3.75 23.13 -32.80
CA GLN A 32 2.99 22.45 -33.83
C GLN A 32 3.71 22.43 -35.17
N LYS A 33 4.41 23.50 -35.49
CA LYS A 33 5.21 23.61 -36.72
C LYS A 33 6.44 22.69 -36.68
N TYR A 34 7.07 22.54 -35.50
CA TYR A 34 8.20 21.64 -35.27
C TYR A 34 7.80 20.16 -35.37
N VAL A 35 6.68 19.79 -34.82
CA VAL A 35 6.14 18.41 -34.87
C VAL A 35 5.82 18.01 -36.31
N ARG A 36 5.21 18.91 -37.11
CA ARG A 36 4.90 18.65 -38.53
C ARG A 36 6.14 18.49 -39.40
N ALA A 37 7.20 19.22 -39.12
CA ALA A 37 8.43 19.17 -39.90
C ALA A 37 9.24 17.87 -39.74
N HIS A 38 8.97 17.05 -38.69
CA HIS A 38 9.73 15.84 -38.38
C HIS A 38 8.89 14.54 -38.47
N ASP A 39 7.66 14.62 -39.01
CA ASP A 39 6.76 13.46 -39.16
C ASP A 39 7.08 12.58 -40.39
N GLU A 40 7.96 13.03 -41.27
CA GLU A 40 8.30 12.34 -42.54
C GLU A 40 9.23 11.11 -42.36
N THR A 41 9.69 10.81 -41.13
CA THR A 41 10.69 9.77 -40.91
C THR A 41 10.14 8.40 -40.50
N GLY A 42 8.83 8.19 -40.45
CA GLY A 42 8.22 6.90 -40.10
C GLY A 42 8.40 6.46 -38.63
N ALA A 43 9.17 7.21 -37.83
CA ALA A 43 9.42 6.94 -36.42
C ALA A 43 8.17 7.24 -35.55
N ALA A 44 7.28 8.12 -36.02
CA ALA A 44 6.08 8.52 -35.30
C ALA A 44 5.10 7.35 -35.09
N GLY A 45 5.01 6.40 -36.03
CA GLY A 45 4.14 5.23 -35.91
C GLY A 45 4.60 4.25 -34.83
N PHE A 46 5.92 4.04 -34.68
CA PHE A 46 6.49 3.16 -33.68
C PHE A 46 6.44 3.80 -32.28
N VAL A 47 6.76 5.08 -32.21
CA VAL A 47 6.66 5.87 -30.97
C VAL A 47 5.20 5.96 -30.52
N LYS A 48 4.25 6.21 -31.46
CA LYS A 48 2.82 6.25 -31.16
C LYS A 48 2.28 4.91 -30.64
N LYS A 49 2.82 3.78 -31.12
CA LYS A 49 2.43 2.44 -30.71
C LYS A 49 3.01 2.05 -29.34
N ILE A 50 4.22 2.50 -29.01
CA ILE A 50 4.83 2.37 -27.68
C ILE A 50 4.15 3.33 -26.70
N PHE A 51 3.94 4.59 -27.09
CA PHE A 51 3.24 5.57 -26.27
C PHE A 51 1.77 5.24 -26.08
N SER A 52 1.06 4.70 -27.06
CA SER A 52 -0.33 4.27 -26.84
C SER A 52 -0.42 3.13 -25.82
N ARG A 53 0.57 2.24 -25.77
CA ARG A 53 0.62 1.16 -24.76
C ARG A 53 0.96 1.67 -23.35
N TYR A 54 1.73 2.77 -23.24
CA TYR A 54 2.16 3.34 -21.96
C TYR A 54 1.38 4.60 -21.55
N PHE A 55 0.81 5.35 -22.50
CA PHE A 55 0.18 6.66 -22.25
C PHE A 55 -1.34 6.66 -22.33
N PHE A 56 -1.99 5.72 -23.02
CA PHE A 56 -3.45 5.61 -22.98
C PHE A 56 -4.00 5.07 -21.65
N ALA A 57 -3.16 4.41 -20.85
CA ALA A 57 -3.48 4.11 -19.45
C ALA A 57 -3.37 5.36 -18.54
N SER A 58 -2.72 6.45 -18.98
CA SER A 58 -2.43 7.64 -18.16
C SER A 58 -3.38 8.83 -18.35
N SER A 59 -4.42 8.71 -19.16
CA SER A 59 -5.38 9.81 -19.37
C SER A 59 -6.54 9.87 -18.36
N LEU A 60 -6.60 8.95 -17.39
CA LEU A 60 -7.38 9.12 -16.19
C LEU A 60 -6.58 10.03 -15.26
N SER A 61 -7.16 11.18 -14.88
CA SER A 61 -6.59 12.20 -14.01
C SER A 61 -5.62 11.65 -12.96
N SER A 62 -4.38 12.10 -12.96
CA SER A 62 -3.40 11.83 -11.93
C SER A 62 -3.71 12.59 -10.62
N ARG A 63 -4.74 13.44 -10.62
CA ARG A 63 -5.18 14.20 -9.47
C ARG A 63 -6.09 13.36 -8.59
N PRO A 64 -5.97 13.46 -7.26
CA PRO A 64 -6.93 12.88 -6.34
C PRO A 64 -8.30 13.55 -6.53
N ASP A 65 -9.37 12.78 -6.35
CA ASP A 65 -10.72 13.31 -6.38
C ASP A 65 -11.03 14.08 -5.08
N ARG A 66 -10.40 13.68 -3.96
CA ARG A 66 -10.49 14.36 -2.66
C ARG A 66 -9.16 14.36 -1.94
N VAL A 67 -8.92 15.45 -1.21
CA VAL A 67 -7.75 15.64 -0.34
C VAL A 67 -8.25 15.89 1.07
N PHE A 68 -7.89 15.02 2.01
CA PHE A 68 -8.26 15.15 3.41
C PHE A 68 -7.11 15.80 4.17
N GLN A 69 -7.38 16.94 4.76
CA GLN A 69 -6.40 17.74 5.50
C GLN A 69 -6.80 17.80 6.98
N GLY A 70 -5.85 17.55 7.87
CA GLY A 70 -6.08 17.55 9.31
C GLY A 70 -4.87 17.07 10.10
N HIS A 71 -4.07 16.15 9.55
CA HIS A 71 -2.79 15.77 10.14
C HIS A 71 -1.79 16.91 10.07
N THR A 72 -0.99 17.06 11.12
CA THR A 72 0.06 18.09 11.20
C THR A 72 1.44 17.55 10.87
N SER A 73 1.58 16.24 10.69
CA SER A 73 2.80 15.56 10.29
C SER A 73 2.52 14.41 9.31
N ILE A 74 3.56 13.67 8.92
CA ILE A 74 3.49 12.55 7.97
C ILE A 74 2.37 11.59 8.33
N VAL A 75 1.55 11.18 7.34
CA VAL A 75 0.55 10.11 7.51
C VAL A 75 1.19 8.78 7.13
N TRP A 76 1.22 7.84 8.08
CA TRP A 76 1.85 6.53 7.88
C TRP A 76 0.88 5.44 7.42
N THR A 77 -0.38 5.57 7.78
CA THR A 77 -1.36 4.50 7.60
C THR A 77 -2.73 5.04 7.26
N VAL A 78 -3.46 4.30 6.46
CA VAL A 78 -4.88 4.52 6.17
C VAL A 78 -5.58 3.18 6.06
N ASP A 79 -6.81 3.10 6.55
CA ASP A 79 -7.66 1.93 6.40
C ASP A 79 -9.12 2.35 6.23
N PHE A 80 -9.85 1.66 5.32
CA PHE A 80 -11.28 1.84 5.16
C PHE A 80 -12.05 1.00 6.17
N ALA A 81 -13.09 1.57 6.75
CA ALA A 81 -14.05 0.79 7.51
C ALA A 81 -14.81 -0.19 6.59
N PRO A 82 -15.25 -1.34 7.11
CA PRO A 82 -15.96 -2.36 6.33
C PRO A 82 -17.27 -1.88 5.68
N ASP A 83 -17.85 -0.79 6.19
CA ASP A 83 -19.05 -0.16 5.61
C ASP A 83 -18.76 0.76 4.42
N GLY A 84 -17.48 1.09 4.19
CA GLY A 84 -17.02 1.99 3.14
C GLY A 84 -17.39 3.47 3.34
N LYS A 85 -18.04 3.83 4.46
CA LYS A 85 -18.50 5.21 4.72
C LYS A 85 -17.48 6.03 5.48
N THR A 86 -16.62 5.36 6.23
CA THR A 86 -15.55 5.99 6.99
C THR A 86 -14.21 5.38 6.65
N LEU A 87 -13.15 6.13 6.89
CA LEU A 87 -11.79 5.65 6.87
C LEU A 87 -11.01 6.24 8.06
N ALA A 88 -9.98 5.55 8.50
CA ALA A 88 -9.08 6.02 9.56
C ALA A 88 -7.67 6.23 9.00
N SER A 89 -6.99 7.23 9.51
CA SER A 89 -5.56 7.48 9.25
C SER A 89 -4.81 7.72 10.54
N GLY A 90 -3.53 7.37 10.57
CA GLY A 90 -2.64 7.60 11.70
C GLY A 90 -1.32 8.20 11.23
N GLY A 91 -0.73 9.06 12.04
CA GLY A 91 0.43 9.85 11.63
C GLY A 91 1.50 10.05 12.68
N ALA A 92 2.56 10.73 12.23
CA ALA A 92 3.68 11.14 13.07
C ALA A 92 3.33 12.29 14.04
N ASP A 93 2.17 12.89 13.88
CA ASP A 93 1.58 13.81 14.84
C ASP A 93 0.95 13.11 16.06
N LYS A 94 1.01 11.76 16.10
CA LYS A 94 0.47 10.91 17.16
C LYS A 94 -1.05 10.83 17.19
N ASP A 95 -1.72 11.53 16.29
CA ASP A 95 -3.17 11.55 16.14
C ASP A 95 -3.65 10.42 15.21
N ILE A 96 -4.85 9.94 15.49
CA ILE A 96 -5.64 9.13 14.58
C ILE A 96 -6.85 9.97 14.21
N ILE A 97 -7.13 10.09 12.92
CA ILE A 97 -8.30 10.80 12.44
C ILE A 97 -9.21 9.81 11.73
N VAL A 98 -10.45 9.77 12.16
CA VAL A 98 -11.54 9.04 11.49
C VAL A 98 -12.30 10.04 10.62
N TRP A 99 -12.40 9.75 9.35
CA TRP A 99 -12.96 10.64 8.34
C TRP A 99 -14.28 10.10 7.79
N ASN A 100 -15.20 10.98 7.45
CA ASN A 100 -16.27 10.64 6.53
C ASN A 100 -15.68 10.54 5.12
N ALA A 101 -15.78 9.36 4.49
CA ALA A 101 -15.15 9.07 3.20
C ALA A 101 -15.74 9.88 2.04
N GLU A 102 -17.02 10.25 2.13
CA GLU A 102 -17.71 11.01 1.09
C GLU A 102 -17.36 12.49 1.14
N THR A 103 -17.36 13.08 2.34
CA THR A 103 -17.20 14.54 2.52
C THR A 103 -15.77 14.96 2.82
N GLY A 104 -14.90 14.04 3.29
CA GLY A 104 -13.55 14.33 3.75
C GLY A 104 -13.50 15.06 5.10
N VAL A 105 -14.63 15.18 5.80
CA VAL A 105 -14.70 15.86 7.09
C VAL A 105 -14.29 14.88 8.19
N PRO A 106 -13.44 15.31 9.15
CA PRO A 106 -13.14 14.52 10.34
C PRO A 106 -14.40 14.23 11.17
N VAL A 107 -14.62 12.94 11.49
CA VAL A 107 -15.69 12.50 12.40
C VAL A 107 -15.15 12.47 13.83
N HIS A 108 -13.95 11.93 14.00
CA HIS A 108 -13.25 11.87 15.29
C HIS A 108 -11.77 12.18 15.12
N THR A 109 -11.16 12.81 16.12
CA THR A 109 -9.71 12.89 16.29
C THR A 109 -9.36 12.21 17.61
N LEU A 110 -8.68 11.05 17.53
CA LEU A 110 -8.40 10.18 18.66
C LEU A 110 -6.98 10.41 19.15
N ARG A 111 -6.82 10.68 20.44
CA ARG A 111 -5.54 11.06 21.06
C ARG A 111 -5.30 10.24 22.33
N ALA A 112 -4.31 9.37 22.30
CA ALA A 112 -3.82 8.64 23.46
C ALA A 112 -2.37 8.17 23.26
N HIS A 113 -1.92 7.99 22.01
CA HIS A 113 -0.54 7.61 21.75
C HIS A 113 0.43 8.73 22.11
N SER A 114 1.54 8.36 22.75
CA SER A 114 2.61 9.28 23.10
C SER A 114 3.67 9.44 22.00
N GLU A 115 3.61 8.57 20.98
CA GLU A 115 4.55 8.53 19.85
C GLU A 115 3.80 8.28 18.52
N THR A 116 4.56 8.28 17.40
CA THR A 116 4.05 8.09 16.03
C THR A 116 3.12 6.89 15.91
N VAL A 117 1.93 7.10 15.37
CA VAL A 117 1.01 6.01 14.99
C VAL A 117 1.44 5.41 13.67
N MET A 118 1.87 4.15 13.70
CA MET A 118 2.41 3.43 12.55
C MET A 118 1.33 2.65 11.78
N ARG A 119 0.32 2.14 12.49
CA ARG A 119 -0.74 1.33 11.87
C ARG A 119 -2.10 1.57 12.52
N VAL A 120 -3.13 1.60 11.67
CA VAL A 120 -4.53 1.49 12.09
C VAL A 120 -5.17 0.32 11.36
N ALA A 121 -6.14 -0.34 12.00
CA ALA A 121 -6.91 -1.44 11.41
C ALA A 121 -8.31 -1.46 12.00
N PHE A 122 -9.34 -1.54 11.14
CA PHE A 122 -10.71 -1.77 11.57
C PHE A 122 -10.97 -3.26 11.84
N SER A 123 -11.78 -3.56 12.85
CA SER A 123 -12.33 -4.90 13.02
C SER A 123 -13.29 -5.24 11.86
N PRO A 124 -13.48 -6.53 11.51
CA PRO A 124 -14.34 -6.93 10.40
C PRO A 124 -15.80 -6.48 10.52
N ASP A 125 -16.31 -6.28 11.74
CA ASP A 125 -17.65 -5.75 12.02
C ASP A 125 -17.68 -4.20 12.04
N GLY A 126 -16.52 -3.56 11.91
CA GLY A 126 -16.37 -2.10 11.92
C GLY A 126 -16.56 -1.42 13.27
N ARG A 127 -16.74 -2.18 14.37
CA ARG A 127 -17.05 -1.60 15.70
C ARG A 127 -15.81 -1.16 16.46
N ILE A 128 -14.67 -1.76 16.18
CA ILE A 128 -13.40 -1.47 16.84
C ILE A 128 -12.41 -0.97 15.81
N LEU A 129 -11.70 0.10 16.13
CA LEU A 129 -10.49 0.51 15.46
C LEU A 129 -9.32 0.17 16.39
N ALA A 130 -8.33 -0.57 15.88
CA ALA A 130 -7.06 -0.78 16.57
C ALA A 130 -6.01 0.17 15.99
N SER A 131 -5.17 0.75 16.85
CA SER A 131 -4.04 1.56 16.46
C SER A 131 -2.78 1.09 17.17
N GLY A 132 -1.68 0.98 16.45
CA GLY A 132 -0.36 0.60 16.96
C GLY A 132 0.67 1.69 16.68
N ALA A 133 1.54 1.95 17.65
CA ALA A 133 2.45 3.07 17.60
C ALA A 133 3.89 2.74 18.07
N GLN A 134 4.76 3.70 17.92
CA GLN A 134 6.15 3.64 18.41
C GLN A 134 6.25 3.65 19.94
N ASP A 135 5.18 4.01 20.64
CA ASP A 135 5.10 3.89 22.11
C ASP A 135 4.93 2.43 22.60
N ARG A 136 4.93 1.46 21.69
CA ARG A 136 4.85 0.02 21.94
C ARG A 136 3.47 -0.45 22.41
N LEU A 137 2.46 0.42 22.35
CA LEU A 137 1.10 0.14 22.77
C LEU A 137 0.19 -0.06 21.56
N ILE A 138 -0.86 -0.85 21.77
CA ILE A 138 -1.99 -0.93 20.87
C ILE A 138 -3.20 -0.37 21.62
N HIS A 139 -3.82 0.64 21.06
CA HIS A 139 -5.07 1.19 21.57
C HIS A 139 -6.26 0.66 20.78
N LEU A 140 -7.34 0.36 21.49
CA LEU A 140 -8.60 -0.09 20.92
C LEU A 140 -9.65 1.02 21.15
N TRP A 141 -10.32 1.40 20.08
CA TRP A 141 -11.28 2.49 20.06
C TRP A 141 -12.64 1.98 19.63
N ASP A 142 -13.70 2.43 20.29
CA ASP A 142 -15.06 2.30 19.78
C ASP A 142 -15.27 3.27 18.62
N THR A 143 -15.60 2.77 17.46
CA THR A 143 -15.65 3.57 16.22
C THR A 143 -16.81 4.56 16.18
N ALA A 144 -17.91 4.24 16.85
CA ALA A 144 -19.11 5.07 16.85
C ALA A 144 -18.93 6.30 17.77
N SER A 145 -18.36 6.11 18.96
CA SER A 145 -18.16 7.17 19.95
C SER A 145 -16.78 7.84 19.88
N GLY A 146 -15.80 7.21 19.24
CA GLY A 146 -14.41 7.66 19.26
C GLY A 146 -13.72 7.49 20.61
N THR A 147 -14.27 6.69 21.54
CA THR A 147 -13.70 6.51 22.88
C THR A 147 -12.69 5.39 22.94
N LEU A 148 -11.66 5.57 23.77
CA LEU A 148 -10.68 4.52 24.09
C LEU A 148 -11.33 3.46 24.96
N ILE A 149 -11.41 2.21 24.48
CA ILE A 149 -12.05 1.09 25.18
C ILE A 149 -11.07 0.07 25.72
N GLY A 150 -9.79 0.19 25.41
CA GLY A 150 -8.74 -0.69 25.92
C GLY A 150 -7.35 -0.38 25.38
N THR A 151 -6.35 -0.89 26.10
CA THR A 151 -4.94 -0.82 25.71
C THR A 151 -4.33 -2.20 25.85
N LEU A 152 -3.60 -2.66 24.84
CA LEU A 152 -2.84 -3.89 24.84
C LEU A 152 -1.35 -3.55 24.93
N ALA A 153 -0.67 -4.17 25.87
CA ALA A 153 0.76 -4.00 26.11
C ALA A 153 1.44 -5.39 26.18
N GLY A 154 2.59 -5.55 25.51
CA GLY A 154 3.31 -6.83 25.48
C GLY A 154 4.51 -6.83 24.55
N HIS A 155 4.58 -5.89 23.61
CA HIS A 155 5.77 -5.70 22.78
C HIS A 155 6.82 -4.85 23.48
N ASP A 156 8.10 -5.18 23.23
CA ASP A 156 9.24 -4.41 23.69
C ASP A 156 9.74 -3.39 22.65
N GLY A 157 9.20 -3.46 21.44
CA GLY A 157 9.50 -2.57 20.29
C GLY A 157 8.26 -1.89 19.71
N TRP A 158 8.46 -1.05 18.72
CA TRP A 158 7.42 -0.34 18.02
C TRP A 158 6.42 -1.30 17.36
N ILE A 159 5.14 -0.98 17.39
CA ILE A 159 4.13 -1.70 16.65
C ILE A 159 4.12 -1.18 15.21
N VAL A 160 4.48 -2.05 14.26
CA VAL A 160 4.63 -1.65 12.85
C VAL A 160 3.41 -2.08 12.03
N SER A 161 2.80 -3.23 12.37
CA SER A 161 1.65 -3.74 11.63
C SER A 161 0.60 -4.35 12.55
N LEU A 162 -0.67 -4.23 12.15
CA LEU A 162 -1.83 -4.79 12.83
C LEU A 162 -2.75 -5.46 11.78
N ALA A 163 -3.33 -6.59 12.13
CA ALA A 163 -4.37 -7.25 11.35
C ALA A 163 -5.36 -7.95 12.25
N PHE A 164 -6.67 -7.73 12.05
CA PHE A 164 -7.72 -8.53 12.68
C PHE A 164 -7.88 -9.85 11.94
N SER A 165 -8.19 -10.92 12.68
CA SER A 165 -8.70 -12.15 12.08
C SER A 165 -10.06 -11.91 11.43
N PRO A 166 -10.46 -12.67 10.38
CA PRO A 166 -11.73 -12.46 9.68
C PRO A 166 -12.97 -12.61 10.55
N ASP A 167 -12.89 -13.36 11.64
CA ASP A 167 -13.96 -13.52 12.63
C ASP A 167 -13.93 -12.45 13.74
N GLY A 168 -12.96 -11.53 13.72
CA GLY A 168 -12.76 -10.48 14.70
C GLY A 168 -12.33 -10.94 16.09
N LYS A 169 -12.10 -12.24 16.30
CA LYS A 169 -11.77 -12.78 17.62
C LYS A 169 -10.31 -12.59 18.02
N ARG A 170 -9.43 -12.40 17.02
CA ARG A 170 -8.01 -12.18 17.23
C ARG A 170 -7.54 -10.90 16.57
N LEU A 171 -6.50 -10.32 17.13
CA LEU A 171 -5.69 -9.31 16.52
C LEU A 171 -4.25 -9.85 16.45
N ALA A 172 -3.58 -9.70 15.31
CA ALA A 172 -2.16 -9.92 15.18
C ALA A 172 -1.45 -8.57 15.17
N SER A 173 -0.36 -8.46 15.92
CA SER A 173 0.54 -7.30 15.89
C SER A 173 1.95 -7.74 15.56
N ALA A 174 2.62 -7.02 14.67
CA ALA A 174 4.02 -7.20 14.32
C ALA A 174 4.84 -6.02 14.82
N SER A 175 6.08 -6.30 15.21
CA SER A 175 6.91 -5.33 15.89
C SER A 175 8.37 -5.40 15.47
N ASN A 176 9.04 -4.24 15.72
CA ASN A 176 10.49 -4.11 15.66
C ASN A 176 11.24 -4.93 16.75
N ASP A 177 10.54 -5.54 17.71
CA ASP A 177 11.10 -6.51 18.62
C ASP A 177 11.29 -7.91 18.00
N ARG A 178 10.99 -8.07 16.69
CA ARG A 178 11.09 -9.29 15.88
C ARG A 178 10.03 -10.35 16.20
N ARG A 179 9.03 -10.01 17.01
CA ARG A 179 7.95 -10.91 17.40
C ARG A 179 6.63 -10.49 16.75
N ILE A 180 5.73 -11.47 16.65
CA ILE A 180 4.33 -11.27 16.37
C ILE A 180 3.56 -11.71 17.61
N ILE A 181 2.60 -10.91 18.04
CA ILE A 181 1.72 -11.30 19.15
C ILE A 181 0.31 -11.48 18.59
N LEU A 182 -0.31 -12.62 18.91
CA LEU A 182 -1.72 -12.87 18.73
C LEU A 182 -2.44 -12.54 20.02
N TRP A 183 -3.43 -11.66 19.91
CA TRP A 183 -4.26 -11.20 21.03
C TRP A 183 -5.64 -11.82 20.96
N ASP A 184 -6.15 -12.33 22.08
CA ASP A 184 -7.56 -12.66 22.26
C ASP A 184 -8.34 -11.35 22.49
N MET A 185 -9.22 -11.03 21.56
CA MET A 185 -9.95 -9.75 21.58
C MET A 185 -11.08 -9.73 22.61
N ALA A 186 -11.64 -10.89 22.99
CA ALA A 186 -12.68 -10.96 24.02
C ALA A 186 -12.09 -10.73 25.42
N GLN A 187 -10.90 -11.29 25.67
CA GLN A 187 -10.22 -11.20 26.96
C GLN A 187 -9.19 -10.07 27.01
N ARG A 188 -8.86 -9.48 25.85
CA ARG A 188 -7.85 -8.42 25.68
C ARG A 188 -6.50 -8.79 26.30
N ARG A 189 -6.05 -10.00 26.04
CA ARG A 189 -4.79 -10.55 26.52
C ARG A 189 -4.01 -11.24 25.42
N ILE A 190 -2.74 -11.45 25.69
CA ILE A 190 -1.88 -12.26 24.82
C ILE A 190 -2.41 -13.69 24.76
N GLU A 191 -2.70 -14.18 23.54
CA GLU A 191 -3.01 -15.59 23.28
C GLU A 191 -1.72 -16.36 22.98
N LYS A 192 -0.89 -15.81 22.07
CA LYS A 192 0.38 -16.43 21.65
C LYS A 192 1.43 -15.37 21.29
N VAL A 193 2.69 -15.76 21.41
CA VAL A 193 3.84 -15.04 20.83
C VAL A 193 4.45 -15.93 19.77
N LEU A 194 4.63 -15.40 18.54
CA LEU A 194 5.24 -16.11 17.43
C LEU A 194 6.66 -15.56 17.24
N GLU A 195 7.63 -16.44 17.34
CA GLU A 195 9.06 -16.14 17.17
C GLU A 195 9.62 -16.96 15.99
N GLY A 196 10.46 -16.34 15.14
CA GLY A 196 11.04 -17.02 13.99
C GLY A 196 11.62 -16.07 12.94
N HIS A 197 11.21 -14.78 12.91
CA HIS A 197 11.89 -13.78 12.11
C HIS A 197 13.27 -13.42 12.71
N GLY A 198 14.25 -13.28 11.82
CA GLY A 198 15.62 -12.88 12.19
C GLY A 198 15.77 -11.39 12.47
N ASP A 199 14.86 -10.56 11.99
CA ASP A 199 14.88 -9.11 12.11
C ASP A 199 13.46 -8.55 12.29
N VAL A 200 13.29 -7.22 12.23
CA VAL A 200 12.02 -6.49 12.34
C VAL A 200 10.91 -7.15 11.52
N VAL A 201 9.73 -7.32 12.11
CA VAL A 201 8.54 -7.79 11.40
C VAL A 201 7.70 -6.58 11.00
N ASP A 202 7.66 -6.28 9.69
CA ASP A 202 7.02 -5.07 9.17
C ASP A 202 5.55 -5.25 8.79
N ALA A 203 5.14 -6.48 8.46
CA ALA A 203 3.79 -6.73 7.97
C ALA A 203 3.23 -8.07 8.46
N VAL A 204 1.92 -8.07 8.75
CA VAL A 204 1.13 -9.28 9.04
C VAL A 204 -0.20 -9.24 8.31
N SER A 205 -0.69 -10.41 7.90
CA SER A 205 -1.99 -10.58 7.23
C SER A 205 -2.56 -11.96 7.52
N PHE A 206 -3.80 -12.04 7.99
CA PHE A 206 -4.51 -13.32 8.15
C PHE A 206 -4.98 -13.85 6.80
N SER A 207 -5.01 -15.18 6.67
CA SER A 207 -5.77 -15.84 5.60
C SER A 207 -7.27 -15.60 5.79
N PRO A 208 -8.08 -15.59 4.71
CA PRO A 208 -9.53 -15.35 4.81
C PRO A 208 -10.30 -16.36 5.65
N ASP A 209 -9.75 -17.56 5.87
CA ASP A 209 -10.32 -18.57 6.76
C ASP A 209 -9.85 -18.44 8.22
N GLY A 210 -8.94 -17.47 8.49
CA GLY A 210 -8.37 -17.21 9.81
C GLY A 210 -7.44 -18.29 10.36
N LYS A 211 -7.12 -19.33 9.58
CA LYS A 211 -6.30 -20.45 10.06
C LYS A 211 -4.81 -20.22 9.94
N ARG A 212 -4.41 -19.33 9.01
CA ARG A 212 -3.02 -18.99 8.76
C ARG A 212 -2.78 -17.50 8.93
N LEU A 213 -1.55 -17.14 9.22
CA LEU A 213 -1.05 -15.78 9.20
C LEU A 213 0.18 -15.75 8.30
N ALA A 214 0.30 -14.74 7.45
CA ALA A 214 1.54 -14.44 6.74
C ALA A 214 2.19 -13.22 7.39
N SER A 215 3.51 -13.26 7.51
CA SER A 215 4.32 -12.14 8.01
C SER A 215 5.52 -11.91 7.11
N GLY A 216 6.02 -10.69 7.08
CA GLY A 216 7.22 -10.32 6.34
C GLY A 216 8.00 -9.25 7.05
N GLY A 217 9.32 -9.22 6.86
CA GLY A 217 10.17 -8.31 7.59
C GLY A 217 11.54 -8.04 6.97
N ASP A 218 12.38 -7.37 7.72
CA ASP A 218 13.70 -6.91 7.30
C ASP A 218 14.72 -8.07 7.12
N ASP A 219 14.35 -9.29 7.49
CA ASP A 219 15.09 -10.52 7.15
C ASP A 219 14.86 -11.04 5.73
N ASN A 220 14.09 -10.29 4.90
CA ASN A 220 13.76 -10.58 3.50
C ASN A 220 12.89 -11.83 3.31
N ALA A 221 12.33 -12.40 4.37
CA ALA A 221 11.52 -13.61 4.34
C ALA A 221 10.03 -13.32 4.54
N VAL A 222 9.18 -14.12 3.90
CA VAL A 222 7.79 -14.26 4.30
C VAL A 222 7.65 -15.57 5.07
N ILE A 223 7.09 -15.51 6.29
CA ILE A 223 6.78 -16.70 7.08
C ILE A 223 5.26 -16.88 7.11
N VAL A 224 4.80 -18.09 6.85
CA VAL A 224 3.40 -18.48 6.98
C VAL A 224 3.27 -19.33 8.25
N TRP A 225 2.36 -18.95 9.12
CA TRP A 225 2.16 -19.54 10.44
C TRP A 225 0.83 -20.28 10.53
N ASP A 226 0.79 -21.36 11.30
CA ASP A 226 -0.45 -21.97 11.81
C ASP A 226 -0.94 -21.15 13.02
N VAL A 227 -2.07 -20.49 12.88
CA VAL A 227 -2.61 -19.61 13.95
C VAL A 227 -2.99 -20.41 15.21
N GLN A 228 -3.49 -21.63 15.03
CA GLN A 228 -3.91 -22.47 16.17
C GLN A 228 -2.73 -23.02 16.94
N LYS A 229 -1.66 -23.45 16.25
CA LYS A 229 -0.47 -23.99 16.90
C LYS A 229 0.51 -22.89 17.33
N GLY A 230 0.59 -21.80 16.59
CA GLY A 230 1.59 -20.75 16.73
C GLY A 230 2.95 -21.13 16.14
N GLU A 231 2.98 -22.10 15.23
CA GLU A 231 4.19 -22.62 14.61
C GLU A 231 4.33 -22.18 13.16
N PRO A 232 5.57 -21.96 12.66
CA PRO A 232 5.78 -21.68 11.26
C PRO A 232 5.48 -22.92 10.41
N LEU A 233 4.70 -22.75 9.33
CA LEU A 233 4.39 -23.78 8.35
C LEU A 233 5.38 -23.77 7.20
N MET A 234 5.78 -22.60 6.74
CA MET A 234 6.72 -22.43 5.63
C MET A 234 7.38 -21.06 5.66
N THR A 235 8.60 -20.99 5.12
CA THR A 235 9.36 -19.75 4.91
C THR A 235 9.59 -19.58 3.42
N LEU A 236 9.14 -18.44 2.87
CA LEU A 236 9.22 -18.12 1.45
C LEU A 236 10.39 -17.19 1.23
N GLN A 237 11.33 -17.61 0.40
CA GLN A 237 12.54 -16.86 0.07
C GLN A 237 12.51 -16.38 -1.38
N GLY A 238 12.91 -15.12 -1.65
CA GLY A 238 12.94 -14.60 -3.02
C GLY A 238 13.11 -13.10 -3.14
N HIS A 239 12.82 -12.34 -2.07
CA HIS A 239 13.16 -10.94 -1.99
C HIS A 239 14.66 -10.76 -1.69
N THR A 240 15.22 -9.67 -2.20
CA THR A 240 16.65 -9.35 -2.08
C THR A 240 16.92 -8.12 -1.20
N SER A 241 15.85 -7.56 -0.60
CA SER A 241 15.91 -6.47 0.37
C SER A 241 14.69 -6.53 1.28
N PHE A 242 14.64 -5.66 2.28
CA PHE A 242 13.64 -5.60 3.33
C PHE A 242 12.21 -5.63 2.80
N LEU A 243 11.38 -6.50 3.35
CA LEU A 243 9.96 -6.54 3.10
C LEU A 243 9.24 -5.48 3.93
N LYS A 244 8.35 -4.73 3.31
CA LYS A 244 7.53 -3.72 3.99
C LYS A 244 6.04 -4.04 3.95
N ALA A 245 5.62 -4.97 3.08
CA ALA A 245 4.22 -5.34 2.97
C ALA A 245 4.05 -6.82 2.65
N VAL A 246 3.09 -7.44 3.33
CA VAL A 246 2.58 -8.79 3.05
C VAL A 246 1.07 -8.78 3.17
N SER A 247 0.37 -9.40 2.23
CA SER A 247 -1.08 -9.49 2.27
C SER A 247 -1.59 -10.77 1.61
N TYR A 248 -2.48 -11.48 2.28
CA TYR A 248 -3.27 -12.53 1.66
C TYR A 248 -4.26 -11.94 0.66
N ALA A 249 -4.42 -12.58 -0.48
CA ALA A 249 -5.51 -12.28 -1.38
C ALA A 249 -6.84 -12.73 -0.77
N PRO A 250 -7.97 -12.07 -1.10
CA PRO A 250 -9.28 -12.39 -0.55
C PRO A 250 -9.76 -13.82 -0.84
N ASP A 251 -9.22 -14.47 -1.88
CA ASP A 251 -9.51 -15.87 -2.20
C ASP A 251 -8.73 -16.89 -1.34
N GLY A 252 -7.76 -16.42 -0.55
CA GLY A 252 -6.90 -17.23 0.29
C GLY A 252 -5.88 -18.11 -0.45
N ARG A 253 -5.80 -18.01 -1.78
CA ARG A 253 -4.92 -18.84 -2.61
C ARG A 253 -3.59 -18.19 -2.90
N THR A 254 -3.53 -16.86 -2.82
CA THR A 254 -2.34 -16.08 -3.15
C THR A 254 -1.90 -15.26 -1.95
N ILE A 255 -0.58 -15.13 -1.76
CA ILE A 255 0.04 -14.16 -0.88
C ILE A 255 0.81 -13.19 -1.76
N ALA A 256 0.64 -11.89 -1.55
CA ALA A 256 1.50 -10.86 -2.14
C ALA A 256 2.48 -10.36 -1.09
N SER A 257 3.74 -10.22 -1.46
CA SER A 257 4.77 -9.58 -0.66
C SER A 257 5.48 -8.50 -1.47
N ALA A 258 5.89 -7.41 -0.83
CA ALA A 258 6.55 -6.30 -1.49
C ALA A 258 7.55 -5.61 -0.56
N GLY A 259 8.57 -4.97 -1.13
CA GLY A 259 9.60 -4.35 -0.31
C GLY A 259 10.53 -3.40 -1.06
N LEU A 260 11.68 -3.16 -0.42
CA LEU A 260 12.66 -2.19 -0.89
C LEU A 260 13.44 -2.66 -2.13
N ASP A 261 13.31 -3.93 -2.54
CA ASP A 261 13.82 -4.46 -3.81
C ASP A 261 12.97 -4.09 -5.03
N GLN A 262 11.92 -3.25 -4.84
CA GLN A 262 11.04 -2.74 -5.89
C GLN A 262 10.18 -3.81 -6.57
N LYS A 263 10.03 -4.98 -5.95
CA LYS A 263 9.27 -6.11 -6.50
C LYS A 263 8.03 -6.38 -5.67
N ILE A 264 7.01 -6.84 -6.34
CA ILE A 264 5.91 -7.55 -5.71
C ILE A 264 6.02 -9.01 -6.15
N ILE A 265 6.06 -9.93 -5.20
CA ILE A 265 6.08 -11.36 -5.50
C ILE A 265 4.74 -11.95 -5.08
N LEU A 266 4.11 -12.67 -6.01
CA LEU A 266 2.91 -13.44 -5.78
C LEU A 266 3.30 -14.89 -5.50
N TRP A 267 2.81 -15.45 -4.40
CA TRP A 267 3.09 -16.79 -3.93
C TRP A 267 1.82 -17.61 -3.86
N ASP A 268 1.89 -18.89 -4.22
CA ASP A 268 0.84 -19.86 -3.93
C ASP A 268 0.79 -20.13 -2.43
N ALA A 269 -0.32 -19.82 -1.79
CA ALA A 269 -0.46 -19.86 -0.34
C ALA A 269 -0.48 -21.29 0.23
N ALA A 270 -0.75 -22.31 -0.60
CA ALA A 270 -0.76 -23.71 -0.19
C ALA A 270 0.63 -24.35 -0.26
N THR A 271 1.40 -24.03 -1.29
CA THR A 271 2.68 -24.68 -1.59
C THR A 271 3.90 -23.81 -1.28
N GLY A 272 3.72 -22.49 -1.09
CA GLY A 272 4.79 -21.52 -0.94
C GLY A 272 5.58 -21.23 -2.23
N ARG A 273 5.16 -21.78 -3.38
CA ARG A 273 5.85 -21.56 -4.65
C ARG A 273 5.56 -20.16 -5.17
N ARG A 274 6.58 -19.52 -5.75
CA ARG A 274 6.42 -18.27 -6.44
C ARG A 274 5.59 -18.47 -7.72
N ILE A 275 4.45 -17.79 -7.80
CA ILE A 275 3.59 -17.77 -8.99
C ILE A 275 4.15 -16.78 -10.01
N ARG A 276 4.44 -15.56 -9.57
CA ARG A 276 4.83 -14.45 -10.44
C ARG A 276 5.58 -13.37 -9.66
N THR A 277 6.38 -12.60 -10.37
CA THR A 277 6.92 -11.31 -9.90
C THR A 277 6.32 -10.21 -10.76
N LEU A 278 5.67 -9.23 -10.12
CA LEU A 278 5.21 -8.00 -10.76
C LEU A 278 6.36 -7.01 -10.69
N ALA A 279 6.81 -6.57 -11.86
CA ALA A 279 7.91 -5.63 -12.02
C ALA A 279 7.43 -4.40 -12.79
N GLY A 280 7.85 -3.21 -12.38
CA GLY A 280 7.43 -1.94 -13.01
C GLY A 280 7.32 -0.80 -12.02
N GLN A 281 7.40 -1.07 -10.73
CA GLN A 281 7.63 -0.03 -9.73
C GLN A 281 9.05 0.50 -9.88
N ASP A 282 9.18 1.82 -9.97
CA ASP A 282 10.46 2.52 -10.14
C ASP A 282 11.14 2.91 -8.83
N SER A 283 10.56 2.50 -7.71
CA SER A 283 11.00 2.84 -6.36
C SER A 283 10.67 1.74 -5.34
N MET A 284 11.18 1.92 -4.13
CA MET A 284 10.83 1.10 -2.97
C MET A 284 9.32 1.05 -2.77
N ILE A 285 8.79 -0.12 -2.39
CA ILE A 285 7.37 -0.33 -2.13
C ILE A 285 7.17 -0.44 -0.62
N PHE A 286 6.34 0.45 -0.07
CA PHE A 286 6.05 0.51 1.37
C PHE A 286 4.73 -0.15 1.75
N CYS A 287 3.78 -0.21 0.83
CA CYS A 287 2.45 -0.73 1.09
C CYS A 287 1.84 -1.40 -0.14
N ILE A 288 0.96 -2.37 0.12
CA ILE A 288 0.11 -3.02 -0.87
C ILE A 288 -1.30 -3.18 -0.32
N GLY A 289 -2.30 -3.22 -1.21
CA GLY A 289 -3.69 -3.46 -0.86
C GLY A 289 -4.44 -4.16 -2.00
N TRP A 290 -5.29 -5.12 -1.66
CA TRP A 290 -6.13 -5.84 -2.60
C TRP A 290 -7.51 -5.21 -2.74
N THR A 291 -8.11 -5.28 -3.92
CA THR A 291 -9.56 -5.18 -4.06
C THR A 291 -10.23 -6.40 -3.45
N ARG A 292 -11.47 -6.24 -2.98
CA ARG A 292 -12.21 -7.32 -2.30
C ARG A 292 -12.44 -8.57 -3.17
N ASP A 293 -12.51 -8.40 -4.48
CA ASP A 293 -12.64 -9.50 -5.45
C ASP A 293 -11.29 -10.17 -5.79
N GLY A 294 -10.18 -9.61 -5.29
CA GLY A 294 -8.82 -10.12 -5.54
C GLY A 294 -8.32 -9.90 -6.97
N SER A 295 -9.07 -9.22 -7.83
CA SER A 295 -8.68 -9.01 -9.23
C SER A 295 -7.56 -7.98 -9.38
N ARG A 296 -7.44 -7.04 -8.43
CA ARG A 296 -6.48 -5.94 -8.48
C ARG A 296 -5.68 -5.83 -7.20
N LEU A 297 -4.47 -5.31 -7.37
CA LEU A 297 -3.56 -4.96 -6.29
C LEU A 297 -3.10 -3.52 -6.48
N ALA A 298 -3.11 -2.71 -5.43
CA ALA A 298 -2.44 -1.42 -5.41
C ALA A 298 -1.09 -1.56 -4.70
N SER A 299 -0.08 -0.85 -5.18
CA SER A 299 1.21 -0.69 -4.50
C SER A 299 1.57 0.78 -4.37
N GLY A 300 2.15 1.15 -3.23
CA GLY A 300 2.58 2.52 -2.92
C GLY A 300 4.08 2.63 -2.69
N GLY A 301 4.66 3.66 -3.29
CA GLY A 301 6.06 4.06 -3.20
C GLY A 301 6.19 5.52 -3.63
N ASN A 302 7.08 5.88 -4.58
CA ASN A 302 7.07 7.20 -5.22
C ASN A 302 5.86 7.40 -6.14
N SER A 303 5.22 6.29 -6.53
CA SER A 303 4.00 6.26 -7.30
C SER A 303 3.06 5.21 -6.74
N ILE A 304 1.78 5.35 -7.05
CA ILE A 304 0.77 4.34 -6.81
C ILE A 304 0.60 3.59 -8.13
N LEU A 305 0.82 2.28 -8.13
CA LEU A 305 0.52 1.43 -9.26
C LEU A 305 -0.67 0.53 -8.92
N ILE A 306 -1.58 0.40 -9.88
CA ILE A 306 -2.71 -0.52 -9.81
C ILE A 306 -2.45 -1.62 -10.84
N TRP A 307 -2.45 -2.84 -10.37
CA TRP A 307 -2.08 -4.02 -11.12
C TRP A 307 -3.31 -4.88 -11.42
N ASP A 308 -3.42 -5.38 -12.65
CA ASP A 308 -4.20 -6.59 -12.93
C ASP A 308 -3.41 -7.81 -12.45
N VAL A 309 -3.96 -8.53 -11.50
CA VAL A 309 -3.24 -9.64 -10.86
C VAL A 309 -3.12 -10.83 -11.80
N ALA A 310 -4.16 -11.11 -12.58
CA ALA A 310 -4.21 -12.25 -13.50
C ALA A 310 -3.23 -12.08 -14.69
N GLY A 311 -3.20 -10.92 -15.32
CA GLY A 311 -2.28 -10.58 -16.41
C GLY A 311 -0.88 -10.19 -15.92
N GLY A 312 -0.79 -9.60 -14.72
CA GLY A 312 0.44 -9.02 -14.18
C GLY A 312 0.79 -7.67 -14.82
N GLU A 313 -0.21 -7.01 -15.39
CA GLU A 313 -0.06 -5.73 -16.10
C GLU A 313 -0.41 -4.56 -15.18
N ILE A 314 0.19 -3.40 -15.45
CA ILE A 314 -0.15 -2.14 -14.78
C ILE A 314 -1.38 -1.56 -15.47
N LEU A 315 -2.49 -1.48 -14.74
CA LEU A 315 -3.72 -0.85 -15.21
C LEU A 315 -3.68 0.67 -15.09
N ARG A 316 -3.06 1.18 -14.02
CA ARG A 316 -2.96 2.62 -13.76
C ARG A 316 -1.69 2.94 -13.00
N SER A 317 -1.06 4.05 -13.39
CA SER A 317 0.06 4.65 -12.66
C SER A 317 -0.32 6.07 -12.24
N ILE A 318 -0.20 6.36 -10.95
CA ILE A 318 -0.49 7.67 -10.36
C ILE A 318 0.80 8.13 -9.67
N ARG A 319 1.43 9.18 -10.20
CA ARG A 319 2.65 9.72 -9.62
C ARG A 319 2.32 10.48 -8.33
N SER A 320 3.00 10.16 -7.25
CA SER A 320 2.97 11.00 -6.05
C SER A 320 3.85 12.23 -6.26
N PHE A 321 3.27 13.42 -6.16
CA PHE A 321 4.00 14.69 -6.33
C PHE A 321 4.63 15.18 -5.03
N TYR A 322 4.27 14.60 -3.90
CA TYR A 322 4.55 15.15 -2.57
C TYR A 322 5.33 14.19 -1.66
N GLY A 323 6.03 13.23 -2.23
CA GLY A 323 6.83 12.25 -1.48
C GLY A 323 6.28 10.83 -1.56
N PHE A 324 6.59 10.03 -0.55
CA PHE A 324 6.23 8.61 -0.53
C PHE A 324 4.76 8.38 -0.14
N VAL A 325 4.19 7.32 -0.70
CA VAL A 325 2.91 6.73 -0.31
C VAL A 325 3.18 5.63 0.71
N ASN A 326 2.81 5.89 1.96
CA ASN A 326 3.11 5.02 3.09
C ASN A 326 2.02 3.98 3.37
N GLY A 327 0.78 4.24 2.94
CA GLY A 327 -0.35 3.34 3.11
C GLY A 327 -1.33 3.43 1.95
N VAL A 328 -1.96 2.31 1.61
CA VAL A 328 -3.04 2.22 0.63
C VAL A 328 -4.14 1.33 1.19
N SER A 329 -5.41 1.70 0.93
CA SER A 329 -6.58 0.89 1.28
C SER A 329 -7.66 1.10 0.24
N PHE A 330 -8.21 -0.01 -0.30
CA PHE A 330 -9.37 0.05 -1.17
C PHE A 330 -10.65 0.12 -0.34
N SER A 331 -11.65 0.85 -0.83
CA SER A 331 -13.00 0.75 -0.30
C SER A 331 -13.55 -0.67 -0.49
N PRO A 332 -14.50 -1.13 0.35
CA PRO A 332 -15.05 -2.48 0.27
C PRO A 332 -15.74 -2.80 -1.07
N ASP A 333 -16.22 -1.79 -1.80
CA ASP A 333 -16.81 -1.92 -3.13
C ASP A 333 -15.75 -1.87 -4.26
N GLY A 334 -14.49 -1.66 -3.91
CA GLY A 334 -13.36 -1.59 -4.85
C GLY A 334 -13.33 -0.36 -5.76
N ARG A 335 -14.23 0.63 -5.53
CA ARG A 335 -14.35 1.82 -6.40
C ARG A 335 -13.43 2.94 -6.02
N HIS A 336 -13.02 3.00 -4.76
CA HIS A 336 -12.19 4.06 -4.20
C HIS A 336 -10.88 3.49 -3.68
N LEU A 337 -9.82 4.28 -3.80
CA LEU A 337 -8.51 4.00 -3.21
C LEU A 337 -8.11 5.18 -2.33
N ALA A 338 -7.94 4.93 -1.04
CA ALA A 338 -7.36 5.88 -0.11
C ALA A 338 -5.86 5.66 0.02
N THR A 339 -5.09 6.74 0.17
CA THR A 339 -3.65 6.68 0.33
C THR A 339 -3.16 7.62 1.42
N ALA A 340 -2.24 7.14 2.24
CA ALA A 340 -1.54 7.93 3.27
C ALA A 340 -0.25 8.51 2.69
N GLN A 341 -0.07 9.83 2.83
CA GLN A 341 0.99 10.55 2.16
C GLN A 341 2.04 11.13 3.14
N TYR A 342 3.26 11.25 2.63
CA TYR A 342 4.34 11.93 3.35
C TYR A 342 4.07 13.42 3.58
N ASP A 343 3.27 14.06 2.71
CA ASP A 343 2.92 15.48 2.77
C ASP A 343 1.81 15.83 3.78
N LYS A 344 1.48 14.91 4.70
CA LYS A 344 0.48 15.07 5.77
C LYS A 344 -0.97 14.97 5.30
N THR A 345 -1.23 14.55 4.07
CA THR A 345 -2.57 14.39 3.51
C THR A 345 -2.99 12.94 3.41
N VAL A 346 -4.29 12.70 3.41
CA VAL A 346 -4.88 11.48 2.89
C VAL A 346 -5.54 11.83 1.56
N LEU A 347 -5.22 11.07 0.51
CA LEU A 347 -5.79 11.27 -0.81
C LEU A 347 -6.80 10.16 -1.09
N LEU A 348 -7.91 10.54 -1.73
CA LEU A 348 -8.90 9.59 -2.22
C LEU A 348 -9.01 9.68 -3.74
N PHE A 349 -8.94 8.54 -4.38
CA PHE A 349 -9.11 8.36 -5.81
C PHE A 349 -10.38 7.58 -6.07
N ASP A 350 -11.29 8.15 -6.88
CA ASP A 350 -12.51 7.52 -7.33
C ASP A 350 -12.27 6.76 -8.65
N ARG A 351 -13.16 5.82 -8.96
CA ARG A 351 -13.15 5.07 -10.22
C ARG A 351 -11.78 4.43 -10.52
N VAL A 352 -11.25 3.78 -9.53
CA VAL A 352 -10.05 2.97 -9.74
C VAL A 352 -10.42 1.85 -10.72
N PRO A 353 -9.65 1.70 -11.85
CA PRO A 353 -10.02 0.80 -12.95
C PRO A 353 -10.15 -0.64 -12.50
#